data_a783e5575d5b82d29caaab4b3beb999c
#
_entry.id   a783e5575d5b82d29caaab4b3beb999c
#
_cell.length_a   1.000
_cell.length_b   1.000
_cell.length_c   1.000
_cell.angle_alpha   90.00
_cell.angle_beta   90.00
_cell.angle_gamma   90.00
#
_symmetry.space_group_name_H-M   'P 1'
#
loop_
_entity.id
_entity.type
_entity.pdbx_description
1 polymer ?
#
loop_
_entity_poly.entity_id
_entity_poly.type
_entity_poly.pdbx_seq_one_letter_code
_entity_poly.pdbx_strand_id
1 'polypeptide(L)'
;MQLLVIYSFYYFYLKMEKFVVFGRYCEDAIIKRDPFREQHLKRLKNLKDSDILITLGPTKCTKYLFGIFNSNDVNELKDLIEEDIYWEKGIWINYDIYPWIKAF
;
A
#
# COMPACT_ATOMS: atom_id res chain seq x y z
N MET A 1 12.50 -25.04 -21.31
CA MET A 1 11.37 -24.89 -20.39
C MET A 1 11.66 -23.99 -19.20
N GLN A 2 12.75 -24.19 -18.49
CA GLN A 2 13.13 -23.32 -17.36
C GLN A 2 13.42 -21.86 -17.76
N LEU A 3 13.99 -21.65 -18.93
CA LEU A 3 14.27 -20.31 -19.49
C LEU A 3 13.00 -19.51 -19.74
N LEU A 4 11.91 -20.16 -20.18
CA LEU A 4 10.62 -19.49 -20.43
C LEU A 4 9.95 -19.04 -19.13
N VAL A 5 10.06 -19.83 -18.06
CA VAL A 5 9.51 -19.49 -16.74
C VAL A 5 10.28 -18.30 -16.14
N ILE A 6 11.61 -18.29 -16.23
CA ILE A 6 12.47 -17.19 -15.77
C ILE A 6 12.15 -15.91 -16.54
N TYR A 7 11.97 -16.02 -17.86
CA TYR A 7 11.61 -14.88 -18.71
C TYR A 7 10.24 -14.30 -18.36
N SER A 8 9.27 -15.16 -18.07
CA SER A 8 7.92 -14.76 -17.67
C SER A 8 7.94 -14.02 -16.34
N PHE A 9 8.70 -14.49 -15.34
CA PHE A 9 8.87 -13.81 -14.06
C PHE A 9 9.57 -12.46 -14.22
N TYR A 10 10.64 -12.40 -15.00
CA TYR A 10 11.38 -11.18 -15.25
C TYR A 10 10.52 -10.13 -15.96
N TYR A 11 9.76 -10.54 -16.96
CA TYR A 11 8.85 -9.68 -17.69
C TYR A 11 7.73 -9.15 -16.80
N PHE A 12 7.16 -10.00 -15.94
CA PHE A 12 6.14 -9.61 -14.96
C PHE A 12 6.69 -8.60 -13.96
N TYR A 13 7.89 -8.84 -13.45
CA TYR A 13 8.57 -7.93 -12.53
C TYR A 13 8.83 -6.55 -13.16
N LEU A 14 9.26 -6.52 -14.43
CA LEU A 14 9.52 -5.27 -15.15
C LEU A 14 8.26 -4.45 -15.42
N LYS A 15 7.08 -5.08 -15.44
CA LYS A 15 5.80 -4.37 -15.62
C LYS A 15 5.30 -3.71 -14.35
N MET A 16 5.82 -4.09 -13.20
CA MET A 16 5.44 -3.46 -11.93
C MET A 16 5.97 -2.04 -11.86
N GLU A 17 5.07 -1.12 -11.62
CA GLU A 17 5.41 0.29 -11.37
C GLU A 17 5.33 0.60 -9.89
N LYS A 18 6.03 1.65 -9.49
CA LYS A 18 5.93 2.19 -8.14
C LYS A 18 4.90 3.31 -8.12
N PHE A 19 4.11 3.33 -7.04
CA PHE A 19 3.10 4.35 -6.82
C PHE A 19 3.24 4.92 -5.42
N VAL A 20 3.13 6.24 -5.34
CA VAL A 20 2.98 6.95 -4.07
C VAL A 20 1.49 7.03 -3.75
N VAL A 21 1.16 6.68 -2.53
CA VAL A 21 -0.17 6.87 -1.96
C VAL A 21 -0.08 7.93 -0.89
N PHE A 22 -0.90 8.95 -1.00
CA PHE A 22 -1.04 10.00 0.00
C PHE A 22 -2.50 10.14 0.38
N GLY A 23 -2.79 10.08 1.67
CA GLY A 23 -4.17 10.11 2.12
C GLY A 23 -4.34 10.76 3.49
N ARG A 24 -5.55 10.64 4.00
CA ARG A 24 -5.93 11.23 5.29
C ARG A 24 -6.50 10.20 6.24
N TYR A 25 -6.15 10.37 7.50
CA TYR A 25 -6.81 9.70 8.61
C TYR A 25 -8.06 10.46 9.04
N CYS A 26 -9.00 9.74 9.65
CA CYS A 26 -10.14 10.35 10.30
C CYS A 26 -9.72 11.14 11.54
N GLU A 27 -10.64 11.94 12.09
CA GLU A 27 -10.45 12.57 13.39
C GLU A 27 -10.33 11.50 14.48
N ASP A 28 -9.50 11.75 15.50
CA ASP A 28 -9.25 10.83 16.60
C ASP A 28 -8.77 9.44 16.15
N ALA A 29 -7.99 9.39 15.08
CA ALA A 29 -7.54 8.15 14.45
C ALA A 29 -6.76 7.25 15.41
N ILE A 30 -5.94 7.81 16.29
CA ILE A 30 -5.17 7.04 17.27
C ILE A 30 -6.07 6.19 18.17
N ILE A 31 -7.19 6.77 18.59
CA ILE A 31 -8.17 6.07 19.44
C ILE A 31 -9.01 5.10 18.60
N LYS A 32 -9.51 5.58 17.47
CA LYS A 32 -10.42 4.80 16.61
C LYS A 32 -9.75 3.60 15.95
N ARG A 33 -8.46 3.69 15.61
CA ARG A 33 -7.72 2.59 14.99
C ARG A 33 -7.35 1.46 15.95
N ASP A 34 -7.34 1.75 17.26
CA ASP A 34 -6.80 0.83 18.25
C ASP A 34 -7.36 -0.60 18.17
N PRO A 35 -8.69 -0.83 18.05
CA PRO A 35 -9.23 -2.19 17.91
C PRO A 35 -8.80 -2.92 16.64
N PHE A 36 -8.36 -2.20 15.62
CA PHE A 36 -8.04 -2.76 14.29
C PHE A 36 -6.55 -2.77 13.97
N ARG A 37 -5.75 -2.18 14.87
CA ARG A 37 -4.34 -1.91 14.59
C ARG A 37 -3.51 -3.18 14.39
N GLU A 38 -3.70 -4.18 15.21
CA GLU A 38 -2.97 -5.45 15.13
C GLU A 38 -3.24 -6.15 13.79
N GLN A 39 -4.49 -6.25 13.40
CA GLN A 39 -4.89 -6.83 12.11
C GLN A 39 -4.31 -6.06 10.94
N HIS A 40 -4.36 -4.73 10.99
CA HIS A 40 -3.80 -3.86 9.97
C HIS A 40 -2.29 -4.06 9.81
N LEU A 41 -1.54 -4.03 10.91
CA LEU A 41 -0.08 -4.18 10.88
C LEU A 41 0.33 -5.58 10.39
N LYS A 42 -0.41 -6.61 10.74
CA LYS A 42 -0.18 -7.97 10.23
C LYS A 42 -0.35 -8.04 8.72
N ARG A 43 -1.39 -7.41 8.19
CA ARG A 43 -1.61 -7.34 6.74
C ARG A 43 -0.49 -6.58 6.04
N LEU A 44 -0.07 -5.43 6.58
CA LEU A 44 1.03 -4.65 6.02
C LEU A 44 2.33 -5.46 5.98
N LYS A 45 2.61 -6.22 7.03
CA LYS A 45 3.79 -7.10 7.07
C LYS A 45 3.75 -8.12 5.94
N ASN A 46 2.61 -8.75 5.70
CA ASN A 46 2.44 -9.72 4.63
C ASN A 46 2.64 -9.07 3.25
N LEU A 47 2.12 -7.87 3.05
CA LEU A 47 2.31 -7.12 1.80
C LEU A 47 3.78 -6.73 1.59
N LYS A 48 4.48 -6.39 2.66
CA LYS A 48 5.90 -6.09 2.62
C LYS A 48 6.74 -7.33 2.30
N ASP A 49 6.43 -8.44 2.92
CA ASP A 49 7.11 -9.72 2.67
C ASP A 49 6.90 -10.21 1.22
N SER A 50 5.82 -9.79 0.58
CA SER A 50 5.50 -10.10 -0.82
C SER A 50 5.99 -9.05 -1.83
N ASP A 51 6.77 -8.06 -1.38
CA ASP A 51 7.28 -6.94 -2.20
C ASP A 51 6.20 -6.07 -2.85
N ILE A 52 4.97 -6.14 -2.38
CA ILE A 52 3.88 -5.27 -2.81
C ILE A 52 3.98 -3.92 -2.11
N LEU A 53 4.27 -3.93 -0.83
CA LEU A 53 4.46 -2.73 -0.01
C LEU A 53 5.94 -2.45 0.17
N ILE A 54 6.38 -1.25 -0.20
CA ILE A 54 7.74 -0.78 0.08
C ILE A 54 7.78 -0.13 1.45
N THR A 55 6.92 0.82 1.71
CA THR A 55 6.79 1.52 2.99
C THR A 55 5.40 2.13 3.13
N LEU A 56 4.95 2.31 4.36
CA LEU A 56 3.66 2.94 4.66
C LEU A 56 3.65 3.37 6.11
N GLY A 57 3.10 4.53 6.36
CA GLY A 57 2.91 4.98 7.72
C GLY A 57 2.20 6.33 7.82
N PRO A 58 1.78 6.69 9.03
CA PRO A 58 1.20 7.99 9.30
C PRO A 58 2.28 9.06 9.51
N THR A 59 1.91 10.30 9.28
CA THR A 59 2.68 11.43 9.79
C THR A 59 2.63 11.44 11.34
N LYS A 60 3.54 12.15 11.98
CA LYS A 60 3.58 12.23 13.45
C LYS A 60 2.26 12.71 14.06
N CYS A 61 1.58 13.65 13.37
CA CYS A 61 0.29 14.15 13.82
C CYS A 61 -0.87 13.17 13.57
N THR A 62 -0.63 12.06 12.85
CA THR A 62 -1.61 11.05 12.48
C THR A 62 -2.81 11.62 11.69
N LYS A 63 -2.55 12.70 10.94
CA LYS A 63 -3.55 13.29 10.04
C LYS A 63 -3.42 12.75 8.63
N TYR A 64 -2.20 12.41 8.21
CA TYR A 64 -1.91 12.03 6.82
C TYR A 64 -1.27 10.65 6.76
N LEU A 65 -1.59 9.96 5.69
CA LEU A 65 -1.01 8.68 5.30
C LEU A 65 -0.05 8.91 4.14
N PHE A 66 1.12 8.28 4.21
CA PHE A 66 2.07 8.23 3.09
C PHE A 66 2.55 6.79 2.91
N GLY A 67 2.60 6.37 1.65
CA GLY A 67 3.14 5.04 1.33
C GLY A 67 3.66 4.94 -0.08
N ILE A 68 4.45 3.90 -0.32
CA ILE A 68 4.96 3.54 -1.65
C ILE A 68 4.68 2.06 -1.86
N PHE A 69 4.04 1.75 -2.99
CA PHE A 69 3.63 0.39 -3.37
C PHE A 69 4.19 0.03 -4.75
N ASN A 70 4.40 -1.26 -4.95
CA ASN A 70 4.56 -1.84 -6.28
C ASN A 70 3.19 -2.36 -6.75
N SER A 71 2.81 -2.07 -7.99
CA SER A 71 1.58 -2.58 -8.57
C SER A 71 1.68 -2.64 -10.09
N ASN A 72 0.87 -3.50 -10.70
CA ASN A 72 0.77 -3.58 -12.16
C ASN A 72 0.02 -2.38 -12.73
N ASP A 73 -0.99 -1.91 -12.03
CA ASP A 73 -1.76 -0.74 -12.42
C ASP A 73 -2.43 -0.07 -11.21
N VAL A 74 -2.98 1.09 -11.46
CA VAL A 74 -3.62 1.92 -10.43
C VAL A 74 -4.89 1.29 -9.88
N ASN A 75 -5.63 0.54 -10.69
CA ASN A 75 -6.90 -0.07 -10.26
C ASN A 75 -6.66 -1.21 -9.29
N GLU A 76 -5.65 -2.06 -9.54
CA GLU A 76 -5.25 -3.11 -8.60
C GLU A 76 -4.81 -2.52 -7.26
N LEU A 77 -4.04 -1.43 -7.30
CA LEU A 77 -3.60 -0.76 -6.08
C LEU A 77 -4.77 -0.16 -5.31
N LYS A 78 -5.71 0.42 -6.02
CA LYS A 78 -6.93 0.98 -5.42
C LYS A 78 -7.72 -0.09 -4.66
N ASP A 79 -7.93 -1.23 -5.28
CA ASP A 79 -8.59 -2.37 -4.65
C ASP A 79 -7.82 -2.85 -3.41
N LEU A 80 -6.50 -2.91 -3.52
CA LEU A 80 -5.63 -3.32 -2.41
C LEU A 80 -5.75 -2.38 -1.20
N ILE A 81 -5.79 -1.09 -1.42
CA ILE A 81 -5.96 -0.08 -0.36
C ILE A 81 -7.34 -0.22 0.29
N GLU A 82 -8.38 -0.36 -0.52
CA GLU A 82 -9.77 -0.42 -0.05
C GLU A 82 -10.12 -1.76 0.63
N GLU A 83 -9.30 -2.78 0.47
CA GLU A 83 -9.39 -4.04 1.22
C GLU A 83 -8.82 -3.96 2.64
N ASP A 84 -8.11 -2.90 2.95
CA ASP A 84 -7.55 -2.73 4.30
C ASP A 84 -8.64 -2.43 5.33
N ILE A 85 -8.50 -3.03 6.51
CA ILE A 85 -9.44 -2.83 7.63
C ILE A 85 -9.55 -1.34 7.99
N TYR A 86 -8.48 -0.57 7.84
CA TYR A 86 -8.51 0.87 8.12
C TYR A 86 -9.38 1.62 7.13
N TRP A 87 -9.45 1.19 5.88
CA TRP A 87 -10.39 1.76 4.92
C TRP A 87 -11.84 1.37 5.24
N GLU A 88 -12.08 0.09 5.46
CA GLU A 88 -13.41 -0.41 5.80
C GLU A 88 -14.02 0.26 7.01
N LYS A 89 -13.21 0.54 8.03
CA LYS A 89 -13.67 1.14 9.30
C LYS A 89 -13.60 2.67 9.30
N GLY A 90 -13.27 3.29 8.16
CA GLY A 90 -13.22 4.73 8.06
C GLY A 90 -12.08 5.37 8.85
N ILE A 91 -11.02 4.63 9.16
CA ILE A 91 -9.80 5.17 9.77
C ILE A 91 -9.03 5.96 8.71
N TRP A 92 -8.89 5.41 7.51
CA TRP A 92 -8.49 6.13 6.31
C TRP A 92 -9.74 6.66 5.63
N ILE A 93 -9.79 7.97 5.34
CA ILE A 93 -11.00 8.61 4.80
C ILE A 93 -10.91 9.02 3.34
N ASN A 94 -9.69 9.20 2.84
CA ASN A 94 -9.45 9.46 1.42
C ASN A 94 -7.98 9.16 1.09
N TYR A 95 -7.68 9.08 -0.20
CA TYR A 95 -6.31 8.92 -0.68
C TYR A 95 -6.23 9.34 -2.15
N ASP A 96 -5.01 9.71 -2.55
CA ASP A 96 -4.62 9.92 -3.94
C ASP A 96 -3.46 8.99 -4.28
N ILE A 97 -3.39 8.55 -5.53
CA ILE A 97 -2.34 7.66 -6.03
C ILE A 97 -1.61 8.37 -7.16
N TYR A 98 -0.27 8.37 -7.09
CA TYR A 98 0.57 8.96 -8.13
C TYR A 98 1.61 7.95 -8.59
N PRO A 99 1.78 7.74 -9.91
CA PRO A 99 2.95 7.01 -10.42
C PRO A 99 4.22 7.71 -9.97
N TRP A 100 5.21 6.93 -9.56
CA TRP A 100 6.44 7.46 -8.98
C TRP A 100 7.66 6.81 -9.58
N ILE A 101 8.66 7.61 -9.89
CA ILE A 101 9.92 7.15 -10.45
C ILE A 101 11.00 7.34 -9.40
N LYS A 102 11.60 6.21 -8.97
CA LYS A 102 12.70 6.24 -8.03
C LYS A 102 13.96 6.77 -8.72
N ALA A 103 14.55 7.84 -8.17
CA ALA A 103 15.79 8.42 -8.70
C ALA A 103 17.03 7.65 -8.25
N PHE A 104 16.97 7.10 -7.04
CA PHE A 104 18.08 6.33 -6.46
C PHE A 104 17.62 4.96 -6.01
#